data_ca70854dd0605efe83eae056474367cd
#
_entry.id   ca70854dd0605efe83eae056474367cd
#
_cell.length_a   1.000
_cell.length_b   1.000
_cell.length_c   1.000
_cell.angle_alpha   90.00
_cell.angle_beta   90.00
_cell.angle_gamma   90.00
#
_symmetry.space_group_name_H-M   'P 1'
#
loop_
_entity.id
_entity.type
_entity.pdbx_description
1 polymer ?
#
loop_
_entity_poly.entity_id
_entity_poly.type
_entity_poly.pdbx_seq_one_letter_code
_entity_poly.pdbx_strand_id
1 'polypeptide(L)'
;MCCIFFYSISYLLFKNITRTYKMNEWSFYIIYNGHYTYAGVSPDPTQRLRKHNGEICGGAKYTTGKGPGWKHLCIIRGFQDKIQSMQFEWAVKHEPPRNVGGVQSRIEKLYKVLNKKNWTSKSPESSSVPLSIEWIDNELFLSNQKNEMLFKSLPLHISMKL
;
A
#
# COMPACT_ATOMS: atom_id res chain seq x y z
N MET A 1 26.47 -37.70 19.16
CA MET A 1 25.23 -37.81 18.31
C MET A 1 24.05 -37.12 18.97
N CYS A 2 24.15 -35.85 19.38
CA CYS A 2 23.07 -35.17 20.14
C CYS A 2 22.80 -33.70 19.73
N CYS A 3 23.49 -33.16 18.74
CA CYS A 3 23.32 -31.73 18.37
C CYS A 3 22.38 -31.45 17.22
N ILE A 4 21.91 -32.46 16.49
CA ILE A 4 21.06 -32.26 15.28
C ILE A 4 19.56 -32.18 15.65
N PHE A 5 19.15 -32.71 16.80
CA PHE A 5 17.74 -32.69 17.23
C PHE A 5 17.27 -31.33 17.78
N PHE A 6 18.15 -30.53 18.36
CA PHE A 6 17.78 -29.22 18.91
C PHE A 6 17.53 -28.14 17.83
N TYR A 7 18.21 -28.23 16.68
CA TYR A 7 18.00 -27.27 15.57
C TYR A 7 16.67 -27.48 14.83
N SER A 8 16.20 -28.72 14.77
CA SER A 8 14.94 -29.03 14.10
C SER A 8 13.71 -28.58 14.89
N ILE A 9 13.75 -28.64 16.22
CA ILE A 9 12.62 -28.25 17.09
C ILE A 9 12.49 -26.72 17.16
N SER A 10 13.61 -25.99 17.22
CA SER A 10 13.56 -24.54 17.21
C SER A 10 13.08 -23.97 15.87
N TYR A 11 13.47 -24.60 14.75
CA TYR A 11 13.01 -24.19 13.42
C TYR A 11 11.52 -24.49 13.19
N LEU A 12 11.00 -25.60 13.72
CA LEU A 12 9.57 -25.94 13.67
C LEU A 12 8.73 -25.06 14.62
N LEU A 13 9.26 -24.73 15.80
CA LEU A 13 8.62 -23.79 16.72
C LEU A 13 8.60 -22.37 16.13
N PHE A 14 9.68 -21.92 15.49
CA PHE A 14 9.72 -20.64 14.80
C PHE A 14 8.73 -20.58 13.62
N LYS A 15 8.62 -21.66 12.82
CA LYS A 15 7.65 -21.78 11.73
C LYS A 15 6.19 -21.83 12.23
N ASN A 16 5.94 -22.43 13.38
CA ASN A 16 4.59 -22.47 13.96
C ASN A 16 4.22 -21.16 14.66
N ILE A 17 5.17 -20.45 15.26
CA ILE A 17 4.95 -19.12 15.85
C ILE A 17 4.65 -18.09 14.75
N THR A 18 5.32 -18.15 13.61
CA THR A 18 5.03 -17.26 12.47
C THR A 18 3.70 -17.61 11.76
N ARG A 19 3.14 -18.80 11.98
CA ARG A 19 1.85 -19.22 11.41
C ARG A 19 0.64 -18.79 12.27
N THR A 20 0.84 -18.43 13.55
CA THR A 20 -0.26 -18.20 14.48
C THR A 20 -0.64 -16.72 14.66
N TYR A 21 0.19 -15.79 14.18
CA TYR A 21 -0.13 -14.37 14.18
C TYR A 21 -0.04 -13.82 12.74
N LYS A 22 -0.93 -14.24 11.86
CA LYS A 22 -1.30 -13.38 10.74
C LYS A 22 -2.16 -12.26 11.34
N MET A 23 -1.51 -11.34 12.04
CA MET A 23 -2.10 -10.05 12.32
C MET A 23 -2.63 -9.56 10.98
N ASN A 24 -3.89 -9.15 10.92
CA ASN A 24 -4.47 -8.55 9.72
C ASN A 24 -3.64 -7.30 9.39
N GLU A 25 -2.57 -7.49 8.64
CA GLU A 25 -1.66 -6.43 8.24
C GLU A 25 -2.39 -5.53 7.24
N TRP A 26 -2.90 -4.42 7.76
CA TRP A 26 -3.61 -3.46 6.93
C TRP A 26 -2.66 -2.84 5.94
N SER A 27 -3.05 -2.88 4.68
CA SER A 27 -2.29 -2.32 3.58
C SER A 27 -3.08 -1.19 2.94
N PHE A 28 -2.38 -0.14 2.55
CA PHE A 28 -2.90 0.86 1.63
C PHE A 28 -2.62 0.42 0.20
N TYR A 29 -3.52 0.70 -0.72
CA TYR A 29 -3.33 0.40 -2.13
C TYR A 29 -3.86 1.50 -3.03
N ILE A 30 -3.28 1.61 -4.21
CA ILE A 30 -3.79 2.41 -5.31
C ILE A 30 -4.12 1.46 -6.47
N ILE A 31 -5.32 1.62 -7.01
CA ILE A 31 -5.76 0.95 -8.24
C ILE A 31 -6.11 1.99 -9.29
N TYR A 32 -6.05 1.59 -10.54
CA TYR A 32 -6.40 2.43 -11.69
C TYR A 32 -7.19 1.64 -12.74
N ASN A 33 -7.95 2.39 -13.56
CA ASN A 33 -8.66 1.89 -14.73
C ASN A 33 -8.67 3.02 -15.78
N GLY A 34 -7.79 2.95 -16.77
CA GLY A 34 -7.51 4.06 -17.67
C GLY A 34 -7.09 5.33 -16.92
N HIS A 35 -7.87 6.40 -17.04
CA HIS A 35 -7.61 7.67 -16.32
C HIS A 35 -8.13 7.70 -14.88
N TYR A 36 -8.97 6.74 -14.50
CA TYR A 36 -9.55 6.72 -13.17
C TYR A 36 -8.56 6.10 -12.17
N THR A 37 -8.51 6.66 -10.98
CA THR A 37 -7.73 6.11 -9.87
C THR A 37 -8.58 6.00 -8.63
N TYR A 38 -8.30 5.01 -7.81
CA TYR A 38 -8.90 4.85 -6.49
C TYR A 38 -7.82 4.46 -5.48
N ALA A 39 -7.90 5.03 -4.30
CA ALA A 39 -7.05 4.68 -3.17
C ALA A 39 -7.92 4.08 -2.06
N GLY A 40 -7.41 3.07 -1.37
CA GLY A 40 -8.13 2.39 -0.31
C GLY A 40 -7.21 1.63 0.63
N VAL A 41 -7.81 1.09 1.69
CA VAL A 41 -7.13 0.22 2.65
C VAL A 41 -7.83 -1.13 2.75
N SER A 42 -7.06 -2.18 2.96
CA SER A 42 -7.58 -3.54 3.12
C SER A 42 -6.56 -4.42 3.82
N PRO A 43 -6.99 -5.40 4.62
CA PRO A 43 -6.10 -6.48 5.08
C PRO A 43 -5.77 -7.48 3.95
N ASP A 44 -6.57 -7.51 2.89
CA ASP A 44 -6.35 -8.32 1.69
C ASP A 44 -6.62 -7.46 0.43
N PRO A 45 -5.59 -6.77 -0.11
CA PRO A 45 -5.72 -5.97 -1.32
C PRO A 45 -6.15 -6.78 -2.54
N THR A 46 -5.71 -8.03 -2.66
CA THR A 46 -6.04 -8.91 -3.80
C THR A 46 -7.53 -9.23 -3.83
N GLN A 47 -8.10 -9.68 -2.71
CA GLN A 47 -9.53 -9.92 -2.61
C GLN A 47 -10.32 -8.60 -2.81
N ARG A 48 -9.77 -7.48 -2.31
CA ARG A 48 -10.40 -6.18 -2.46
C ARG A 48 -10.46 -5.73 -3.92
N LEU A 49 -9.43 -6.01 -4.72
CA LEU A 49 -9.42 -5.73 -6.16
C LEU A 49 -10.54 -6.50 -6.89
N ARG A 50 -10.75 -7.77 -6.55
CA ARG A 50 -11.85 -8.57 -7.12
C ARG A 50 -13.22 -7.96 -6.83
N LYS A 51 -13.39 -7.37 -5.63
CA LYS A 51 -14.61 -6.61 -5.28
C LYS A 51 -14.76 -5.34 -6.12
N HIS A 52 -13.67 -4.62 -6.39
CA HIS A 52 -13.69 -3.45 -7.27
C HIS A 52 -14.04 -3.79 -8.71
N ASN A 53 -13.60 -4.94 -9.20
CA ASN A 53 -13.91 -5.46 -10.54
C ASN A 53 -15.30 -6.09 -10.66
N GLY A 54 -16.03 -6.20 -9.54
CA GLY A 54 -17.37 -6.80 -9.55
C GLY A 54 -17.40 -8.33 -9.63
N GLU A 55 -16.23 -9.00 -9.50
CA GLU A 55 -16.15 -10.46 -9.47
C GLU A 55 -16.78 -11.05 -8.21
N ILE A 56 -16.75 -10.31 -7.11
CA ILE A 56 -17.40 -10.63 -5.85
C ILE A 56 -18.08 -9.38 -5.28
N CYS A 57 -19.16 -9.58 -4.53
CA CYS A 57 -19.93 -8.48 -3.95
C CYS A 57 -19.11 -7.62 -2.97
N GLY A 58 -19.49 -6.32 -2.82
CA GLY A 58 -18.92 -5.41 -1.83
C GLY A 58 -17.85 -4.45 -2.37
N GLY A 59 -17.85 -4.17 -3.66
CA GLY A 59 -17.06 -3.10 -4.27
C GLY A 59 -17.52 -1.71 -3.82
N ALA A 60 -16.65 -0.72 -3.94
CA ALA A 60 -17.02 0.67 -3.71
C ALA A 60 -17.90 1.18 -4.87
N LYS A 61 -18.93 1.99 -4.58
CA LYS A 61 -19.84 2.56 -5.60
C LYS A 61 -19.07 3.26 -6.73
N TYR A 62 -18.00 3.98 -6.38
CA TYR A 62 -17.17 4.68 -7.36
C TYR A 62 -16.53 3.72 -8.38
N THR A 63 -15.96 2.62 -7.90
CA THR A 63 -15.24 1.67 -8.78
C THR A 63 -16.21 0.80 -9.56
N THR A 64 -17.27 0.31 -8.93
CA THR A 64 -18.30 -0.50 -9.61
C THR A 64 -19.03 0.31 -10.68
N GLY A 65 -19.25 1.61 -10.45
CA GLY A 65 -19.85 2.51 -11.43
C GLY A 65 -18.95 2.83 -12.64
N LYS A 66 -17.66 2.49 -12.61
CA LYS A 66 -16.71 2.63 -13.73
C LYS A 66 -16.46 1.34 -14.49
N GLY A 67 -17.13 0.25 -14.08
CA GLY A 67 -16.98 -1.06 -14.70
C GLY A 67 -15.72 -1.81 -14.24
N PRO A 68 -15.50 -3.02 -14.79
CA PRO A 68 -14.34 -3.85 -14.52
C PRO A 68 -13.07 -3.28 -15.21
N GLY A 69 -11.92 -3.91 -14.93
CA GLY A 69 -10.64 -3.53 -15.55
C GLY A 69 -9.72 -2.78 -14.61
N TRP A 70 -10.06 -2.71 -13.31
CA TRP A 70 -9.18 -2.17 -12.29
C TRP A 70 -7.95 -3.04 -12.10
N LYS A 71 -6.77 -2.41 -12.00
CA LYS A 71 -5.48 -3.03 -11.75
C LYS A 71 -4.80 -2.36 -10.58
N HIS A 72 -3.98 -3.09 -9.82
CA HIS A 72 -3.12 -2.47 -8.82
C HIS A 72 -2.02 -1.65 -9.50
N LEU A 73 -1.83 -0.42 -9.04
CA LEU A 73 -0.65 0.38 -9.32
C LEU A 73 0.45 0.08 -8.30
N CYS A 74 0.12 0.21 -7.01
CA CYS A 74 1.04 -0.10 -5.92
C CYS A 74 0.28 -0.55 -4.66
N ILE A 75 1.02 -1.22 -3.78
CA ILE A 75 0.56 -1.62 -2.44
C ILE A 75 1.61 -1.15 -1.42
N ILE A 76 1.16 -0.57 -0.31
CA ILE A 76 2.01 -0.09 0.77
C ILE A 76 1.65 -0.84 2.04
N ARG A 77 2.68 -1.38 2.71
CA ARG A 77 2.60 -2.15 3.95
C ARG A 77 3.46 -1.53 5.04
N GLY A 78 3.33 -2.03 6.26
CA GLY A 78 4.10 -1.60 7.43
C GLY A 78 3.30 -0.76 8.42
N PHE A 79 2.00 -0.56 8.20
CA PHE A 79 1.12 0.09 9.17
C PHE A 79 0.92 -0.82 10.38
N GLN A 80 1.00 -0.26 11.59
CA GLN A 80 0.83 -1.02 12.84
C GLN A 80 -0.62 -1.48 13.02
N ASP A 81 -1.57 -0.68 12.53
CA ASP A 81 -3.00 -0.97 12.67
C ASP A 81 -3.84 -0.37 11.52
N LYS A 82 -5.14 -0.64 11.59
CA LYS A 82 -6.13 -0.09 10.67
C LYS A 82 -6.19 1.43 10.72
N ILE A 83 -6.05 2.02 11.88
CA ILE A 83 -6.22 3.48 12.07
C ILE A 83 -5.11 4.21 11.35
N GLN A 84 -3.86 3.77 11.49
CA GLN A 84 -2.72 4.33 10.77
C GLN A 84 -2.91 4.25 9.25
N SER A 85 -3.33 3.09 8.74
CA SER A 85 -3.55 2.92 7.31
C SER A 85 -4.66 3.83 6.77
N MET A 86 -5.73 4.04 7.55
CA MET A 86 -6.81 4.97 7.21
C MET A 86 -6.38 6.44 7.28
N GLN A 87 -5.53 6.82 8.23
CA GLN A 87 -4.95 8.17 8.30
C GLN A 87 -4.09 8.46 7.07
N PHE A 88 -3.29 7.48 6.66
CA PHE A 88 -2.49 7.57 5.44
C PHE A 88 -3.38 7.68 4.19
N GLU A 89 -4.40 6.83 4.06
CA GLU A 89 -5.39 6.89 2.98
C GLU A 89 -6.06 8.26 2.89
N TRP A 90 -6.50 8.79 4.04
CA TRP A 90 -7.11 10.11 4.12
C TRP A 90 -6.17 11.20 3.60
N ALA A 91 -4.90 11.18 4.05
CA ALA A 91 -3.90 12.14 3.61
C ALA A 91 -3.68 12.11 2.10
N VAL A 92 -3.55 10.92 1.49
CA VAL A 92 -3.37 10.78 0.03
C VAL A 92 -4.60 11.26 -0.74
N LYS A 93 -5.80 11.02 -0.23
CA LYS A 93 -7.04 11.48 -0.87
C LYS A 93 -7.22 13.00 -0.81
N HIS A 94 -6.76 13.64 0.28
CA HIS A 94 -6.96 15.07 0.53
C HIS A 94 -5.74 15.94 0.19
N GLU A 95 -4.65 15.34 -0.29
CA GLU A 95 -3.46 16.08 -0.73
C GLU A 95 -3.80 17.00 -1.91
N PRO A 96 -3.46 18.30 -1.83
CA PRO A 96 -3.65 19.24 -2.93
C PRO A 96 -2.75 18.93 -4.15
N PRO A 97 -3.20 19.30 -5.36
CA PRO A 97 -4.49 19.88 -5.75
C PRO A 97 -5.60 18.83 -5.78
N ARG A 98 -6.77 19.14 -5.17
CA ARG A 98 -7.88 18.16 -5.03
C ARG A 98 -8.57 17.85 -6.36
N ASN A 99 -8.60 18.79 -7.28
CA ASN A 99 -9.36 18.71 -8.53
C ASN A 99 -8.57 18.09 -9.69
N VAL A 100 -7.35 17.62 -9.46
CA VAL A 100 -6.52 16.97 -10.49
C VAL A 100 -6.58 15.46 -10.29
N GLY A 101 -7.05 14.76 -11.32
CA GLY A 101 -7.17 13.30 -11.36
C GLY A 101 -6.03 12.65 -12.16
N GLY A 102 -6.19 11.35 -12.43
CA GLY A 102 -5.26 10.55 -13.21
C GLY A 102 -4.14 9.90 -12.39
N VAL A 103 -3.45 8.96 -13.04
CA VAL A 103 -2.42 8.14 -12.38
C VAL A 103 -1.24 8.99 -11.92
N GLN A 104 -0.72 9.86 -12.78
CA GLN A 104 0.44 10.69 -12.46
C GLN A 104 0.18 11.61 -11.27
N SER A 105 -0.97 12.28 -11.24
CA SER A 105 -1.35 13.12 -10.09
C SER A 105 -1.45 12.31 -8.80
N ARG A 106 -1.93 11.06 -8.88
CA ARG A 106 -2.03 10.17 -7.72
C ARG A 106 -0.64 9.75 -7.20
N ILE A 107 0.31 9.49 -8.09
CA ILE A 107 1.71 9.17 -7.76
C ILE A 107 2.37 10.39 -7.07
N GLU A 108 2.18 11.59 -7.60
CA GLU A 108 2.74 12.82 -7.02
C GLU A 108 2.16 13.12 -5.63
N LYS A 109 0.86 12.90 -5.43
CA LYS A 109 0.22 13.03 -4.11
C LYS A 109 0.76 12.02 -3.12
N LEU A 110 0.95 10.77 -3.56
CA LEU A 110 1.56 9.74 -2.75
C LEU A 110 2.96 10.15 -2.30
N TYR A 111 3.81 10.60 -3.22
CA TYR A 111 5.16 11.09 -2.91
C TYR A 111 5.14 12.21 -1.86
N LYS A 112 4.26 13.22 -2.04
CA LYS A 112 4.14 14.32 -1.08
C LYS A 112 3.75 13.82 0.32
N VAL A 113 2.81 12.87 0.41
CA VAL A 113 2.35 12.33 1.70
C VAL A 113 3.43 11.49 2.38
N LEU A 114 4.20 10.72 1.63
CA LEU A 114 5.34 9.94 2.15
C LEU A 114 6.43 10.84 2.78
N ASN A 115 6.57 12.07 2.32
CA ASN A 115 7.54 13.05 2.85
C ASN A 115 6.95 13.94 3.97
N LYS A 116 5.69 13.76 4.38
CA LYS A 116 5.13 14.52 5.50
C LYS A 116 5.63 14.00 6.84
N LYS A 117 5.90 14.92 7.77
CA LYS A 117 6.21 14.57 9.16
C LYS A 117 5.03 13.80 9.81
N ASN A 118 3.81 14.25 9.59
CA ASN A 118 2.59 13.61 10.07
C ASN A 118 1.57 13.57 8.93
N TRP A 119 0.84 12.47 8.79
CA TRP A 119 -0.22 12.32 7.76
C TRP A 119 -1.49 13.09 8.13
N THR A 120 -1.80 13.10 9.42
CA THR A 120 -2.89 13.86 10.03
C THR A 120 -2.44 14.43 11.37
N SER A 121 -3.20 15.36 11.95
CA SER A 121 -2.91 15.91 13.28
C SER A 121 -2.87 14.87 14.40
N LYS A 122 -3.47 13.70 14.18
CA LYS A 122 -3.57 12.60 15.15
C LYS A 122 -2.70 11.39 14.78
N SER A 123 -1.99 11.43 13.66
CA SER A 123 -1.09 10.33 13.27
C SER A 123 0.24 10.41 14.03
N PRO A 124 0.92 9.29 14.26
CA PRO A 124 2.30 9.32 14.71
C PRO A 124 3.20 10.04 13.68
N GLU A 125 4.43 10.33 14.06
CA GLU A 125 5.42 10.79 13.10
C GLU A 125 5.69 9.69 12.07
N SER A 126 5.72 10.07 10.78
CA SER A 126 5.93 9.11 9.69
C SER A 126 7.26 8.36 9.82
N SER A 127 8.28 9.00 10.38
CA SER A 127 9.61 8.41 10.63
C SER A 127 9.58 7.21 11.59
N SER A 128 8.56 7.11 12.45
CA SER A 128 8.38 5.98 13.37
C SER A 128 7.65 4.79 12.74
N VAL A 129 7.18 4.93 11.50
CA VAL A 129 6.41 3.88 10.78
C VAL A 129 7.19 3.42 9.56
N PRO A 130 7.92 2.28 9.65
CA PRO A 130 8.66 1.76 8.51
C PRO A 130 7.71 1.24 7.45
N LEU A 131 7.59 1.94 6.32
CA LEU A 131 6.72 1.57 5.22
C LEU A 131 7.49 0.84 4.12
N SER A 132 6.81 -0.08 3.47
CA SER A 132 7.29 -0.79 2.28
C SER A 132 6.33 -0.55 1.13
N ILE A 133 6.83 -0.02 0.01
CA ILE A 133 6.08 0.22 -1.22
C ILE A 133 6.44 -0.88 -2.21
N GLU A 134 5.43 -1.57 -2.71
CA GLU A 134 5.54 -2.53 -3.81
C GLU A 134 4.78 -1.97 -5.02
N TRP A 135 5.52 -1.63 -6.07
CA TRP A 135 4.93 -1.26 -7.35
C TRP A 135 4.54 -2.52 -8.11
N ILE A 136 3.27 -2.66 -8.44
CA ILE A 136 2.75 -3.82 -9.17
C ILE A 136 2.81 -3.58 -10.68
N ASP A 137 2.50 -2.35 -11.11
CA ASP A 137 2.65 -1.92 -12.49
C ASP A 137 3.91 -1.06 -12.64
N ASN A 138 5.05 -1.73 -12.76
CA ASN A 138 6.36 -1.08 -12.88
C ASN A 138 6.50 -0.32 -14.20
N GLU A 139 5.93 -0.83 -15.29
CA GLU A 139 6.01 -0.18 -16.59
C GLU A 139 5.32 1.17 -16.57
N LEU A 140 4.12 1.23 -15.98
CA LEU A 140 3.39 2.47 -15.84
C LEU A 140 4.09 3.46 -14.90
N PHE A 141 4.69 2.99 -13.81
CA PHE A 141 5.46 3.83 -12.90
C PHE A 141 6.72 4.39 -13.57
N LEU A 142 7.48 3.56 -14.29
CA LEU A 142 8.74 3.92 -14.96
C LEU A 142 8.52 4.69 -16.27
N SER A 143 7.31 4.66 -16.84
CA SER A 143 6.99 5.41 -18.06
C SER A 143 7.22 6.93 -17.92
N ASN A 144 7.25 7.44 -16.70
CA ASN A 144 7.59 8.83 -16.41
C ASN A 144 8.88 8.91 -15.59
N GLN A 145 9.98 9.32 -16.20
CA GLN A 145 11.29 9.48 -15.55
C GLN A 145 11.24 10.34 -14.27
N LYS A 146 10.31 11.30 -14.20
CA LYS A 146 10.09 12.11 -13.00
C LYS A 146 9.75 11.25 -11.77
N ASN A 147 9.01 10.16 -11.94
CA ASN A 147 8.63 9.28 -10.84
C ASN A 147 9.87 8.63 -10.21
N GLU A 148 10.74 8.07 -11.03
CA GLU A 148 11.97 7.46 -10.55
C GLU A 148 12.84 8.45 -9.78
N MET A 149 13.01 9.67 -10.30
CA MET A 149 13.80 10.73 -9.64
C MET A 149 13.18 11.12 -8.28
N LEU A 150 11.87 11.34 -8.22
CA LEU A 150 11.18 11.69 -6.98
C LEU A 150 11.34 10.60 -5.92
N PHE A 151 11.09 9.34 -6.29
CA PHE A 151 11.09 8.24 -5.34
C PHE A 151 12.49 7.77 -4.92
N LYS A 152 13.56 8.14 -5.64
CA LYS A 152 14.95 7.98 -5.17
C LYS A 152 15.28 8.83 -3.94
N SER A 153 14.55 9.91 -3.70
CA SER A 153 14.74 10.82 -2.57
C SER A 153 13.83 10.56 -1.38
N LEU A 154 13.21 9.36 -1.30
CA LEU A 154 12.35 9.01 -0.17
C LEU A 154 13.13 8.92 1.15
N PRO A 155 12.48 9.21 2.30
CA PRO A 155 13.07 9.02 3.61
C PRO A 155 13.54 7.58 3.86
N LEU A 156 14.62 7.42 4.65
CA LEU A 156 15.27 6.12 4.90
C LEU A 156 14.37 5.05 5.54
N HIS A 157 13.30 5.45 6.23
CA HIS A 157 12.33 4.52 6.82
C HIS A 157 11.33 3.93 5.81
N ILE A 158 11.43 4.34 4.54
CA ILE A 158 10.57 3.85 3.45
C ILE A 158 11.41 3.02 2.50
N SER A 159 11.06 1.75 2.36
CA SER A 159 11.63 0.85 1.36
C SER A 159 10.76 0.79 0.11
N MET A 160 11.39 0.59 -1.05
CA MET A 160 10.68 0.48 -2.32
C MET A 160 11.12 -0.78 -3.05
N LYS A 161 10.15 -1.50 -3.62
CA LYS A 161 10.34 -2.65 -4.49
C LYS A 161 9.63 -2.37 -5.83
N LEU A 162 10.37 -2.51 -6.90
CA LEU A 162 9.91 -2.49 -8.28
C LEU A 162 9.69 -3.91 -8.79
#